data_4d53c887e7ef92a5e962eb7d42f3b961
#
_entry.id   4d53c887e7ef92a5e962eb7d42f3b961
#
_cell.length_a   1.000
_cell.length_b   1.000
_cell.length_c   1.000
_cell.angle_alpha   90.00
_cell.angle_beta   90.00
_cell.angle_gamma   90.00
#
_symmetry.space_group_name_H-M   'P 1'
#
loop_
_entity.id
_entity.type
_entity.pdbx_description
1 polymer ?
#
loop_
_entity_poly.entity_id
_entity_poly.type
_entity_poly.pdbx_seq_one_letter_code
_entity_poly.pdbx_strand_id
1 'polypeptide(L)'
;MKKFLVESQRLQIRRADLADLPYILNLQVKPENLKFIVPFDENFHTNILTSDGTEKIDVIIEERETSKPVGYFMLSELDNPHNKVEFTQGIIDKKGYGYGRELFKLLLKWSFDVKNYNRVFLDCKTYNEVAIHLYESLGFKREGILREHILTNGVYEDLILFGMLKNEYLDKT
;
A
#
# COMPACT_ATOMS: atom_id res chain seq x y z
N MET A 1 -7.50 20.99 10.30
CA MET A 1 -6.56 20.04 10.91
C MET A 1 -6.53 18.77 10.06
N LYS A 2 -5.37 18.33 9.56
CA LYS A 2 -5.27 17.06 8.80
C LYS A 2 -5.69 15.90 9.71
N LYS A 3 -6.63 15.08 9.26
CA LYS A 3 -7.06 13.89 10.00
C LYS A 3 -6.15 12.72 9.63
N PHE A 4 -5.42 12.19 10.60
CA PHE A 4 -4.59 10.99 10.39
C PHE A 4 -5.42 9.72 10.56
N LEU A 5 -5.12 8.72 9.75
CA LEU A 5 -5.74 7.39 9.82
C LEU A 5 -5.09 6.58 10.96
N VAL A 6 -3.78 6.65 11.07
CA VAL A 6 -2.95 5.91 12.03
C VAL A 6 -1.57 6.56 12.11
N GLU A 7 -0.91 6.42 13.26
CA GLU A 7 0.42 6.96 13.50
C GLU A 7 1.27 6.06 14.40
N SER A 8 2.60 6.25 14.32
CA SER A 8 3.62 5.66 15.20
C SER A 8 4.46 6.78 15.83
N GLN A 9 5.62 6.44 16.39
CA GLN A 9 6.57 7.45 16.87
C GLN A 9 7.19 8.27 15.72
N ARG A 10 7.46 7.62 14.56
CA ARG A 10 8.21 8.22 13.45
C ARG A 10 7.34 8.59 12.26
N LEU A 11 6.25 7.87 12.03
CA LEU A 11 5.41 8.01 10.85
C LEU A 11 3.97 8.35 11.23
N GLN A 12 3.33 9.10 10.35
CA GLN A 12 1.90 9.34 10.35
C GLN A 12 1.34 9.15 8.95
N ILE A 13 0.14 8.58 8.88
CA ILE A 13 -0.52 8.25 7.61
C ILE A 13 -1.81 9.04 7.54
N ARG A 14 -1.97 9.82 6.48
CA ARG A 14 -3.20 10.57 6.20
C ARG A 14 -3.75 10.23 4.83
N ARG A 15 -5.04 10.48 4.61
CA ARG A 15 -5.59 10.49 3.27
C ARG A 15 -4.90 11.57 2.44
N ALA A 16 -4.59 11.23 1.18
CA ALA A 16 -4.06 12.20 0.22
C ALA A 16 -5.17 13.16 -0.25
N ASP A 17 -4.77 14.32 -0.69
CA ASP A 17 -5.62 15.31 -1.35
C ASP A 17 -5.02 15.75 -2.70
N LEU A 18 -5.71 16.61 -3.45
CA LEU A 18 -5.25 17.05 -4.78
C LEU A 18 -3.87 17.72 -4.76
N ALA A 19 -3.45 18.33 -3.65
CA ALA A 19 -2.13 18.93 -3.55
C ALA A 19 -1.00 17.88 -3.53
N ASP A 20 -1.32 16.63 -3.20
CA ASP A 20 -0.35 15.53 -3.19
C ASP A 20 -0.17 14.87 -4.57
N LEU A 21 -1.07 15.13 -5.52
CA LEU A 21 -1.05 14.50 -6.83
C LEU A 21 0.32 14.58 -7.54
N PRO A 22 0.99 15.75 -7.62
CA PRO A 22 2.30 15.84 -8.25
C PRO A 22 3.36 14.96 -7.57
N TYR A 23 3.30 14.81 -6.24
CA TYR A 23 4.21 13.96 -5.49
C TYR A 23 3.96 12.47 -5.81
N ILE A 24 2.72 12.03 -5.83
CA ILE A 24 2.35 10.64 -6.17
C ILE A 24 2.82 10.29 -7.58
N LEU A 25 2.50 11.12 -8.58
CA LEU A 25 2.89 10.90 -9.98
C LEU A 25 4.41 10.86 -10.15
N ASN A 26 5.13 11.79 -9.49
CA ASN A 26 6.59 11.80 -9.55
C ASN A 26 7.22 10.53 -8.95
N LEU A 27 6.66 9.99 -7.87
CA LEU A 27 7.17 8.75 -7.28
C LEU A 27 7.03 7.55 -8.23
N GLN A 28 5.90 7.46 -8.93
CA GLN A 28 5.60 6.32 -9.81
C GLN A 28 6.54 6.24 -11.02
N VAL A 29 7.00 7.38 -11.55
CA VAL A 29 7.82 7.42 -12.76
C VAL A 29 9.33 7.31 -12.48
N LYS A 30 9.76 7.23 -11.23
CA LYS A 30 11.17 7.00 -10.89
C LYS A 30 11.62 5.62 -11.41
N PRO A 31 12.77 5.51 -12.10
CA PRO A 31 13.23 4.24 -12.70
C PRO A 31 13.31 3.07 -11.72
N GLU A 32 13.73 3.32 -10.48
CA GLU A 32 13.83 2.32 -9.44
C GLU A 32 12.47 1.76 -8.98
N ASN A 33 11.39 2.53 -9.17
CA ASN A 33 10.04 2.12 -8.81
C ASN A 33 9.33 1.45 -9.98
N LEU A 34 9.52 1.95 -11.22
CA LEU A 34 8.95 1.37 -12.45
C LEU A 34 9.31 -0.11 -12.65
N LYS A 35 10.41 -0.56 -12.08
CA LYS A 35 10.77 -1.98 -12.10
C LYS A 35 9.71 -2.86 -11.42
N PHE A 36 9.06 -2.36 -10.38
CA PHE A 36 8.20 -3.16 -9.51
C PHE A 36 6.72 -2.82 -9.60
N ILE A 37 6.38 -1.65 -10.13
CA ILE A 37 4.99 -1.18 -10.27
C ILE A 37 4.64 -0.89 -11.73
N VAL A 38 3.33 -0.85 -12.01
CA VAL A 38 2.77 -0.23 -13.20
C VAL A 38 2.16 1.10 -12.76
N PRO A 39 2.63 2.24 -13.30
CA PRO A 39 2.11 3.52 -12.88
C PRO A 39 0.66 3.72 -13.35
N PHE A 40 -0.14 4.31 -12.49
CA PHE A 40 -1.46 4.82 -12.86
C PHE A 40 -1.34 6.27 -13.36
N ASP A 41 -2.22 6.68 -14.26
CA ASP A 41 -2.21 8.02 -14.82
C ASP A 41 -2.81 9.08 -13.87
N GLU A 42 -2.68 10.34 -14.27
CA GLU A 42 -3.18 11.49 -13.51
C GLU A 42 -4.70 11.43 -13.30
N ASN A 43 -5.47 11.01 -14.31
CA ASN A 43 -6.92 10.92 -14.21
C ASN A 43 -7.35 9.87 -13.18
N PHE A 44 -6.65 8.74 -13.15
CA PHE A 44 -6.92 7.68 -12.20
C PHE A 44 -6.76 8.18 -10.75
N HIS A 45 -5.63 8.82 -10.42
CA HIS A 45 -5.42 9.37 -9.08
C HIS A 45 -6.35 10.54 -8.77
N THR A 46 -6.60 11.43 -9.73
CA THR A 46 -7.56 12.55 -9.56
C THR A 46 -8.94 12.04 -9.16
N ASN A 47 -9.42 10.96 -9.79
CA ASN A 47 -10.70 10.35 -9.44
C ASN A 47 -10.71 9.82 -8.00
N ILE A 48 -9.62 9.20 -7.54
CA ILE A 48 -9.49 8.73 -6.16
C ILE A 48 -9.47 9.91 -5.18
N LEU A 49 -8.65 10.93 -5.45
CA LEU A 49 -8.46 12.08 -4.58
C LEU A 49 -9.72 12.95 -4.43
N THR A 50 -10.59 12.98 -5.45
CA THR A 50 -11.85 13.71 -5.44
C THR A 50 -13.06 12.88 -5.02
N SER A 51 -12.90 11.55 -4.88
CA SER A 51 -13.96 10.65 -4.41
C SER A 51 -14.26 10.84 -2.92
N ASP A 52 -15.34 10.23 -2.43
CA ASP A 52 -15.63 10.16 -1.00
C ASP A 52 -14.71 9.21 -0.21
N GLY A 53 -13.94 8.36 -0.94
CA GLY A 53 -13.00 7.39 -0.36
C GLY A 53 -13.68 6.15 0.21
N THR A 54 -14.86 5.81 -0.26
CA THR A 54 -15.55 4.60 0.17
C THR A 54 -14.95 3.34 -0.45
N GLU A 55 -14.61 3.36 -1.74
CA GLU A 55 -14.04 2.22 -2.46
C GLU A 55 -12.52 2.18 -2.40
N LYS A 56 -11.87 3.32 -2.69
CA LYS A 56 -10.40 3.46 -2.79
C LYS A 56 -9.92 4.73 -2.14
N ILE A 57 -8.72 4.69 -1.59
CA ILE A 57 -8.01 5.88 -1.11
C ILE A 57 -6.53 5.82 -1.47
N ASP A 58 -5.98 6.97 -1.83
CA ASP A 58 -4.55 7.22 -1.73
C ASP A 58 -4.23 7.80 -0.36
N VAL A 59 -3.14 7.37 0.22
CA VAL A 59 -2.63 7.88 1.49
C VAL A 59 -1.19 8.34 1.35
N ILE A 60 -0.86 9.41 2.06
CA ILE A 60 0.51 9.91 2.18
C ILE A 60 1.10 9.45 3.51
N ILE A 61 2.31 8.95 3.43
CA ILE A 61 3.15 8.63 4.58
C ILE A 61 4.05 9.83 4.83
N GLU A 62 3.96 10.41 6.02
CA GLU A 62 4.77 11.56 6.44
C GLU A 62 5.65 11.18 7.63
N GLU A 63 6.85 11.76 7.69
CA GLU A 63 7.61 11.79 8.94
C GLU A 63 6.88 12.65 9.96
N ARG A 64 6.67 12.14 11.15
CA ARG A 64 5.87 12.81 12.17
C ARG A 64 6.49 14.10 12.68
N GLU A 65 7.81 14.13 12.82
CA GLU A 65 8.55 15.29 13.31
C GLU A 65 8.54 16.47 12.32
N THR A 66 8.69 16.15 11.02
CA THR A 66 8.89 17.18 9.98
C THR A 66 7.65 17.43 9.13
N SER A 67 6.65 16.53 9.20
CA SER A 67 5.49 16.48 8.31
C SER A 67 5.87 16.39 6.81
N LYS A 68 7.09 15.94 6.50
CA LYS A 68 7.54 15.74 5.12
C LYS A 68 7.05 14.41 4.60
N PRO A 69 6.53 14.35 3.36
CA PRO A 69 6.14 13.10 2.75
C PRO A 69 7.37 12.23 2.49
N VAL A 70 7.26 10.93 2.77
CA VAL A 70 8.29 9.91 2.57
C VAL A 70 7.79 8.71 1.77
N GLY A 71 6.55 8.77 1.30
CA GLY A 71 5.96 7.78 0.47
C GLY A 71 4.47 7.97 0.27
N TYR A 72 3.90 7.14 -0.60
CA TYR A 72 2.45 7.02 -0.77
C TYR A 72 2.04 5.55 -0.79
N PHE A 73 0.75 5.30 -0.54
CA PHE A 73 0.17 3.98 -0.61
C PHE A 73 -1.28 4.06 -1.09
N MET A 74 -1.72 3.09 -1.89
CA MET A 74 -3.09 2.97 -2.34
C MET A 74 -3.75 1.76 -1.67
N LEU A 75 -4.94 1.98 -1.14
CA LEU A 75 -5.80 0.97 -0.56
C LEU A 75 -7.08 0.88 -1.39
N SER A 76 -7.49 -0.33 -1.72
CA SER A 76 -8.71 -0.62 -2.52
C SER A 76 -9.62 -1.61 -1.81
N GLU A 77 -10.81 -1.76 -2.35
CA GLU A 77 -11.86 -2.66 -1.82
C GLU A 77 -12.30 -2.31 -0.39
N LEU A 78 -12.29 -1.03 -0.03
CA LEU A 78 -12.60 -0.56 1.33
C LEU A 78 -14.07 -0.80 1.73
N ASP A 79 -14.98 -0.85 0.77
CA ASP A 79 -16.42 -1.11 0.94
C ASP A 79 -16.81 -2.55 0.56
N ASN A 80 -15.83 -3.44 0.42
CA ASN A 80 -16.06 -4.81 -0.03
C ASN A 80 -16.99 -5.56 0.94
N PRO A 81 -18.11 -6.14 0.47
CA PRO A 81 -19.08 -6.83 1.30
C PRO A 81 -18.53 -8.09 2.00
N HIS A 82 -17.39 -8.60 1.55
CA HIS A 82 -16.70 -9.73 2.18
C HIS A 82 -15.70 -9.30 3.26
N ASN A 83 -15.74 -8.03 3.68
CA ASN A 83 -14.93 -7.47 4.77
C ASN A 83 -13.42 -7.71 4.59
N LYS A 84 -12.94 -7.41 3.39
CA LYS A 84 -11.52 -7.49 3.00
C LYS A 84 -11.04 -6.16 2.43
N VAL A 85 -9.72 -5.95 2.48
CA VAL A 85 -9.06 -4.77 1.91
C VAL A 85 -7.84 -5.19 1.12
N GLU A 86 -7.62 -4.55 -0.01
CA GLU A 86 -6.44 -4.72 -0.83
C GLU A 86 -5.40 -3.64 -0.54
N PHE A 87 -4.17 -4.05 -0.33
CA PHE A 87 -3.00 -3.19 -0.31
C PHE A 87 -2.44 -3.12 -1.73
N THR A 88 -2.99 -2.21 -2.54
CA THR A 88 -2.88 -2.26 -4.00
C THR A 88 -1.49 -1.85 -4.51
N GLN A 89 -0.98 -0.70 -4.08
CA GLN A 89 0.32 -0.20 -4.53
C GLN A 89 0.93 0.75 -3.51
N GLY A 90 2.23 0.63 -3.28
CA GLY A 90 2.90 1.54 -2.36
C GLY A 90 4.36 1.78 -2.72
N ILE A 91 4.81 2.99 -2.47
CA ILE A 91 6.18 3.43 -2.68
C ILE A 91 6.67 4.17 -1.44
N ILE A 92 7.79 3.71 -0.88
CA ILE A 92 8.57 4.48 0.10
C ILE A 92 9.72 5.16 -0.63
N ASP A 93 9.73 6.49 -0.61
CA ASP A 93 10.76 7.31 -1.24
C ASP A 93 12.07 7.29 -0.44
N LYS A 94 11.97 7.46 0.88
CA LYS A 94 13.12 7.46 1.80
C LYS A 94 13.51 6.04 2.20
N LYS A 95 14.37 5.41 1.39
CA LYS A 95 14.80 4.01 1.58
C LYS A 95 15.88 3.88 2.68
N GLY A 96 16.02 2.67 3.26
CA GLY A 96 17.06 2.37 4.25
C GLY A 96 16.73 2.75 5.70
N TYR A 97 15.60 3.39 5.97
CA TYR A 97 15.17 3.81 7.31
C TYR A 97 14.23 2.82 8.02
N GLY A 98 13.90 1.70 7.37
CA GLY A 98 12.94 0.74 7.90
C GLY A 98 11.48 1.19 7.77
N TYR A 99 11.20 2.28 7.06
CA TYR A 99 9.85 2.85 6.92
C TYR A 99 8.87 1.91 6.23
N GLY A 100 9.32 1.08 5.29
CA GLY A 100 8.43 0.08 4.67
C GLY A 100 7.81 -0.88 5.68
N ARG A 101 8.61 -1.43 6.58
CA ARG A 101 8.13 -2.34 7.64
C ARG A 101 7.20 -1.62 8.62
N GLU A 102 7.54 -0.40 9.01
CA GLU A 102 6.74 0.41 9.92
C GLU A 102 5.40 0.79 9.30
N LEU A 103 5.41 1.21 8.02
CA LEU A 103 4.21 1.47 7.23
C LEU A 103 3.26 0.27 7.22
N PHE A 104 3.77 -0.91 6.87
CA PHE A 104 2.93 -2.12 6.82
C PHE A 104 2.34 -2.47 8.18
N LYS A 105 3.10 -2.33 9.27
CA LYS A 105 2.56 -2.51 10.63
C LYS A 105 1.43 -1.53 10.95
N LEU A 106 1.58 -0.27 10.54
CA LEU A 106 0.55 0.75 10.73
C LEU A 106 -0.70 0.48 9.89
N LEU A 107 -0.53 0.08 8.62
CA LEU A 107 -1.66 -0.26 7.75
C LEU A 107 -2.39 -1.52 8.23
N LEU A 108 -1.67 -2.53 8.73
CA LEU A 108 -2.28 -3.72 9.32
C LEU A 108 -3.06 -3.36 10.59
N LYS A 109 -2.48 -2.54 11.47
CA LYS A 109 -3.17 -2.01 12.65
C LYS A 109 -4.45 -1.26 12.26
N TRP A 110 -4.36 -0.35 11.30
CA TRP A 110 -5.53 0.37 10.82
C TRP A 110 -6.59 -0.58 10.24
N SER A 111 -6.18 -1.55 9.44
CA SER A 111 -7.08 -2.50 8.81
C SER A 111 -7.81 -3.40 9.83
N PHE A 112 -7.06 -4.01 10.76
CA PHE A 112 -7.62 -5.00 11.68
C PHE A 112 -8.20 -4.39 12.96
N ASP A 113 -7.52 -3.40 13.56
CA ASP A 113 -7.93 -2.85 14.84
C ASP A 113 -8.93 -1.69 14.69
N VAL A 114 -8.74 -0.83 13.67
CA VAL A 114 -9.58 0.36 13.48
C VAL A 114 -10.78 0.08 12.57
N LYS A 115 -10.52 -0.56 11.40
CA LYS A 115 -11.55 -0.84 10.39
C LYS A 115 -12.24 -2.19 10.60
N ASN A 116 -11.64 -3.07 11.38
CA ASN A 116 -12.16 -4.40 11.68
C ASN A 116 -12.34 -5.31 10.45
N TYR A 117 -11.48 -5.16 9.42
CA TYR A 117 -11.47 -6.08 8.29
C TYR A 117 -11.15 -7.50 8.75
N ASN A 118 -11.69 -8.49 8.05
CA ASN A 118 -11.38 -9.91 8.29
C ASN A 118 -10.10 -10.34 7.56
N ARG A 119 -9.79 -9.68 6.44
CA ARG A 119 -8.68 -10.07 5.56
C ARG A 119 -8.00 -8.87 4.95
N VAL A 120 -6.68 -8.92 4.91
CA VAL A 120 -5.83 -8.04 4.10
C VAL A 120 -5.15 -8.90 3.04
N PHE A 121 -5.11 -8.46 1.79
CA PHE A 121 -4.38 -9.14 0.72
C PHE A 121 -3.62 -8.14 -0.15
N LEU A 122 -2.64 -8.64 -0.86
CA LEU A 122 -1.78 -7.88 -1.74
C LEU A 122 -1.08 -8.82 -2.72
N ASP A 123 -0.48 -8.26 -3.73
CA ASP A 123 0.38 -9.00 -4.63
C ASP A 123 1.70 -8.27 -4.89
N CYS A 124 2.63 -8.96 -5.51
CA CYS A 124 3.85 -8.36 -6.05
C CYS A 124 4.43 -9.21 -7.17
N LYS A 125 5.25 -8.58 -8.00
CA LYS A 125 6.00 -9.28 -9.06
C LYS A 125 6.89 -10.36 -8.46
N THR A 126 6.97 -11.52 -9.13
CA THR A 126 7.68 -12.71 -8.64
C THR A 126 9.16 -12.49 -8.35
N TYR A 127 9.77 -11.47 -8.94
CA TYR A 127 11.16 -11.09 -8.75
C TYR A 127 11.38 -9.92 -7.77
N ASN A 128 10.32 -9.46 -7.10
CA ASN A 128 10.43 -8.40 -6.07
C ASN A 128 10.81 -9.00 -4.71
N GLU A 129 12.05 -9.50 -4.60
CA GLU A 129 12.54 -10.19 -3.40
C GLU A 129 12.42 -9.35 -2.12
N VAL A 130 12.59 -8.02 -2.23
CA VAL A 130 12.47 -7.11 -1.08
C VAL A 130 11.05 -7.10 -0.54
N ALA A 131 10.05 -6.99 -1.41
CA ALA A 131 8.65 -7.03 -1.02
C ALA A 131 8.26 -8.41 -0.48
N ILE A 132 8.63 -9.48 -1.18
CA ILE A 132 8.38 -10.87 -0.78
C ILE A 132 8.91 -11.11 0.65
N HIS A 133 10.18 -10.79 0.90
CA HIS A 133 10.78 -10.95 2.22
C HIS A 133 10.08 -10.10 3.30
N LEU A 134 9.70 -8.86 2.96
CA LEU A 134 8.96 -8.00 3.87
C LEU A 134 7.62 -8.62 4.26
N TYR A 135 6.82 -9.07 3.28
CA TYR A 135 5.49 -9.62 3.52
C TYR A 135 5.55 -10.91 4.35
N GLU A 136 6.43 -11.84 3.99
CA GLU A 136 6.62 -13.08 4.74
C GLU A 136 7.07 -12.82 6.19
N SER A 137 8.00 -11.88 6.38
CA SER A 137 8.50 -11.51 7.71
C SER A 137 7.44 -10.83 8.59
N LEU A 138 6.42 -10.22 7.99
CA LEU A 138 5.26 -9.67 8.68
C LEU A 138 4.17 -10.73 8.93
N GLY A 139 4.27 -11.88 8.26
CA GLY A 139 3.39 -13.01 8.44
C GLY A 139 2.28 -13.15 7.42
N PHE A 140 2.37 -12.43 6.32
CA PHE A 140 1.55 -12.75 5.16
C PHE A 140 1.89 -14.15 4.65
N LYS A 141 0.88 -14.88 4.20
CA LYS A 141 1.03 -16.20 3.58
C LYS A 141 0.92 -16.08 2.07
N ARG A 142 1.77 -16.79 1.34
CA ARG A 142 1.58 -16.96 -0.11
C ARG A 142 0.34 -17.80 -0.35
N GLU A 143 -0.55 -17.32 -1.21
CA GLU A 143 -1.80 -17.99 -1.52
C GLU A 143 -1.84 -18.53 -2.95
N GLY A 144 -0.97 -18.04 -3.82
CA GLY A 144 -0.87 -18.52 -5.18
C GLY A 144 -0.05 -17.63 -6.09
N ILE A 145 0.01 -18.04 -7.36
CA ILE A 145 0.60 -17.27 -8.46
C ILE A 145 -0.51 -16.93 -9.45
N LEU A 146 -0.64 -15.64 -9.71
CA LEU A 146 -1.49 -15.10 -10.76
C LEU A 146 -0.66 -15.05 -12.05
N ARG A 147 -0.85 -16.03 -12.91
CA ARG A 147 -0.04 -16.17 -14.15
C ARG A 147 -0.44 -15.11 -15.17
N GLU A 148 0.57 -14.47 -15.80
CA GLU A 148 0.38 -13.49 -16.88
C GLU A 148 -0.62 -12.38 -16.49
N HIS A 149 -0.56 -11.94 -15.23
CA HIS A 149 -1.59 -11.10 -14.63
C HIS A 149 -1.49 -9.63 -15.02
N ILE A 150 -0.26 -9.14 -15.25
CA ILE A 150 -0.02 -7.76 -15.65
C ILE A 150 0.81 -7.69 -16.92
N LEU A 151 0.60 -6.61 -17.69
CA LEU A 151 1.38 -6.30 -18.90
C LEU A 151 2.31 -5.12 -18.60
N THR A 152 3.63 -5.36 -18.61
CA THR A 152 4.63 -4.32 -18.40
C THR A 152 5.52 -4.25 -19.63
N ASN A 153 5.56 -3.10 -20.32
CA ASN A 153 6.39 -2.88 -21.50
C ASN A 153 6.23 -3.99 -22.57
N GLY A 154 5.02 -4.46 -22.79
CA GLY A 154 4.72 -5.51 -23.79
C GLY A 154 5.03 -6.93 -23.35
N VAL A 155 5.43 -7.15 -22.08
CA VAL A 155 5.70 -8.47 -21.51
C VAL A 155 4.65 -8.78 -20.44
N TYR A 156 4.03 -9.96 -20.52
CA TYR A 156 3.16 -10.46 -19.46
C TYR A 156 3.99 -10.99 -18.29
N GLU A 157 3.62 -10.61 -17.09
CA GLU A 157 4.34 -10.95 -15.86
C GLU A 157 3.41 -11.59 -14.83
N ASP A 158 3.96 -12.55 -14.09
CA ASP A 158 3.29 -13.23 -13.00
C ASP A 158 3.37 -12.40 -11.71
N LEU A 159 2.32 -12.49 -10.90
CA LEU A 159 2.29 -11.93 -9.54
C LEU A 159 2.15 -13.06 -8.50
N ILE A 160 2.77 -12.87 -7.35
CA ILE A 160 2.51 -13.72 -6.17
C ILE A 160 1.43 -13.04 -5.35
N LEU A 161 0.34 -13.76 -5.09
CA LEU A 161 -0.71 -13.32 -4.19
C LEU A 161 -0.37 -13.68 -2.74
N PHE A 162 -0.51 -12.71 -1.86
CA PHE A 162 -0.35 -12.86 -0.41
C PHE A 162 -1.61 -12.46 0.33
N GLY A 163 -1.88 -13.13 1.45
CA GLY A 163 -2.99 -12.80 2.33
C GLY A 163 -2.63 -12.90 3.79
N MET A 164 -3.37 -12.17 4.62
CA MET A 164 -3.34 -12.27 6.07
C MET A 164 -4.76 -12.18 6.60
N LEU A 165 -5.15 -13.13 7.46
CA LEU A 165 -6.43 -13.10 8.15
C LEU A 165 -6.31 -12.40 9.49
N LYS A 166 -7.41 -11.86 9.99
CA LYS A 166 -7.45 -11.13 11.27
C LYS A 166 -6.96 -11.98 12.45
N ASN A 167 -7.33 -13.26 12.51
CA ASN A 167 -6.85 -14.16 13.57
C ASN A 167 -5.33 -14.37 13.51
N GLU A 168 -4.74 -14.45 12.32
CA GLU A 168 -3.29 -14.59 12.13
C GLU A 168 -2.51 -13.34 12.55
N TYR A 169 -3.13 -12.16 12.42
CA TYR A 169 -2.58 -10.90 12.95
C TYR A 169 -2.63 -10.88 14.49
N LEU A 170 -3.76 -11.28 15.11
CA LEU A 170 -3.93 -11.28 16.55
C LEU A 170 -2.99 -12.26 17.27
N ASP A 171 -2.67 -13.40 16.65
CA ASP A 171 -1.75 -14.39 17.22
C ASP A 171 -0.28 -13.89 17.28
N LYS A 172 0.01 -12.73 16.68
CA LYS A 172 1.37 -12.12 16.64
C LYS A 172 1.53 -10.84 17.46
N THR A 173 0.43 -10.31 17.96
CA THR A 173 0.40 -9.10 18.79
C THR A 173 0.21 -9.45 20.25
#